data_3825ae46d6c8e0d950db2d95fa8700aa
#
_entry.id   3825ae46d6c8e0d950db2d95fa8700aa
#
_cell.length_a   1.000
_cell.length_b   1.000
_cell.length_c   1.000
_cell.angle_alpha   90.00
_cell.angle_beta   90.00
_cell.angle_gamma   90.00
#
_symmetry.space_group_name_H-M   'P 1'
#
loop_
_entity.id
_entity.type
_entity.pdbx_description
1 polymer ?
#
loop_
_entity_poly.entity_id
_entity_poly.type
_entity_poly.pdbx_seq_one_letter_code
_entity_poly.pdbx_strand_id
1 'polypeptide(L)'
;VSMRLEARVDVAEALSYLGHAGQDLGPDLAARLERAAALCEGMAPSGMARAFPLESFACDEQGAPCGVRLRGCALELEGYDVAHHLAGACEVVLMAVTLGLGSESILRREAALNPTDGLLVDACASALVEDAANELSRLVEERARMRGLRAGARFSPGYGDLPLGIQRAFLDALGAGRALGISVTRGDLLVPAKSITAVAGLYCADAAGGPRGEGVPRDSAEPEPESAGCAEGAPRAFAPPEGGPAVPVPSARSCATCRLAPVCTLHAQGRTCHGR
;
A
#
# COMPACT_ATOMS: atom_id res chain seq x y z
N VAL A 1 -7.71 -15.03 8.11
CA VAL A 1 -7.97 -16.08 7.12
C VAL A 1 -7.46 -15.58 5.78
N SER A 2 -6.66 -16.38 5.06
CA SER A 2 -6.25 -16.09 3.70
C SER A 2 -7.44 -16.20 2.74
N MET A 3 -7.44 -15.40 1.69
CA MET A 3 -8.46 -15.43 0.63
C MET A 3 -7.80 -15.38 -0.74
N ARG A 4 -8.43 -15.99 -1.73
CA ARG A 4 -8.06 -15.81 -3.12
C ARG A 4 -8.54 -14.44 -3.58
N LEU A 5 -7.71 -13.74 -4.35
CA LEU A 5 -8.01 -12.41 -4.88
C LEU A 5 -8.26 -12.51 -6.38
N GLU A 6 -9.24 -11.77 -6.85
CA GLU A 6 -9.49 -11.58 -8.27
C GLU A 6 -8.63 -10.41 -8.76
N ALA A 7 -7.70 -10.70 -9.64
CA ALA A 7 -6.80 -9.68 -10.18
C ALA A 7 -6.51 -9.98 -11.65
N ARG A 8 -6.17 -8.93 -12.39
CA ARG A 8 -5.81 -8.99 -13.80
C ARG A 8 -4.53 -8.22 -14.06
N VAL A 9 -3.87 -8.56 -15.14
CA VAL A 9 -2.68 -7.82 -15.58
C VAL A 9 -3.11 -6.50 -16.22
N ASP A 10 -2.78 -5.38 -15.60
CA ASP A 10 -2.82 -4.08 -16.29
C ASP A 10 -1.60 -4.00 -17.22
N VAL A 11 -1.84 -4.18 -18.51
CA VAL A 11 -0.79 -4.17 -19.54
C VAL A 11 -0.11 -2.80 -19.63
N ALA A 12 -0.85 -1.70 -19.41
CA ALA A 12 -0.26 -0.37 -19.44
C ALA A 12 0.69 -0.14 -18.26
N GLU A 13 0.32 -0.66 -17.08
CA GLU A 13 1.19 -0.64 -15.91
C GLU A 13 2.42 -1.53 -16.12
N ALA A 14 2.26 -2.76 -16.63
CA ALA A 14 3.37 -3.64 -16.96
C ALA A 14 4.35 -2.99 -17.94
N LEU A 15 3.87 -2.34 -18.98
CA LEU A 15 4.68 -1.60 -19.93
C LEU A 15 5.42 -0.41 -19.28
N SER A 16 4.80 0.26 -18.30
CA SER A 16 5.44 1.36 -17.59
C SER A 16 6.65 0.89 -16.78
N TYR A 17 6.63 -0.32 -16.22
CA TYR A 17 7.77 -0.93 -15.54
C TYR A 17 8.93 -1.23 -16.49
N LEU A 18 8.65 -1.43 -17.77
CA LEU A 18 9.64 -1.63 -18.82
C LEU A 18 10.14 -0.31 -19.45
N GLY A 19 9.69 0.84 -18.93
CA GLY A 19 10.07 2.15 -19.45
C GLY A 19 9.39 2.53 -20.78
N HIS A 20 8.29 1.85 -21.13
CA HIS A 20 7.52 2.18 -22.33
C HIS A 20 6.85 3.55 -22.19
N ALA A 21 7.02 4.41 -23.17
CA ALA A 21 6.50 5.77 -23.18
C ALA A 21 5.57 6.04 -24.38
N GLY A 22 4.87 5.00 -24.87
CA GLY A 22 3.91 5.11 -25.98
C GLY A 22 4.49 4.79 -27.36
N GLN A 23 5.65 4.14 -27.42
CA GLN A 23 6.24 3.67 -28.68
C GLN A 23 5.38 2.55 -29.29
N ASP A 24 5.46 2.37 -30.62
CA ASP A 24 4.88 1.20 -31.27
C ASP A 24 5.66 -0.07 -30.89
N LEU A 25 4.97 -1.04 -30.34
CA LEU A 25 5.58 -2.31 -29.92
C LEU A 25 5.90 -3.25 -31.11
N GLY A 26 5.24 -3.02 -32.23
CA GLY A 26 5.24 -3.99 -33.33
C GLY A 26 4.51 -5.30 -32.99
N PRO A 27 4.06 -6.06 -34.01
CA PRO A 27 3.17 -7.20 -33.80
C PRO A 27 3.79 -8.37 -33.03
N ASP A 28 5.09 -8.62 -33.18
CA ASP A 28 5.77 -9.73 -32.49
C ASP A 28 5.85 -9.46 -30.99
N LEU A 29 6.30 -8.27 -30.58
CA LEU A 29 6.43 -7.92 -29.17
C LEU A 29 5.05 -7.80 -28.49
N ALA A 30 4.05 -7.28 -29.20
CA ALA A 30 2.66 -7.24 -28.71
C ALA A 30 2.13 -8.65 -28.43
N ALA A 31 2.30 -9.60 -29.38
CA ALA A 31 1.86 -10.99 -29.18
C ALA A 31 2.61 -11.69 -28.03
N ARG A 32 3.89 -11.37 -27.82
CA ARG A 32 4.66 -11.89 -26.68
C ARG A 32 4.17 -11.33 -25.35
N LEU A 33 3.82 -10.04 -25.30
CA LEU A 33 3.26 -9.40 -24.14
C LEU A 33 1.89 -9.97 -23.75
N GLU A 34 1.03 -10.22 -24.74
CA GLU A 34 -0.27 -10.89 -24.52
C GLU A 34 -0.09 -12.30 -23.93
N ARG A 35 0.86 -13.07 -24.44
CA ARG A 35 1.20 -14.39 -23.88
C ARG A 35 1.72 -14.29 -22.45
N ALA A 36 2.57 -13.30 -22.15
CA ALA A 36 3.08 -13.07 -20.81
C ALA A 36 1.97 -12.69 -19.82
N ALA A 37 1.04 -11.81 -20.24
CA ALA A 37 -0.12 -11.45 -19.44
C ALA A 37 -1.02 -12.66 -19.16
N ALA A 38 -1.37 -13.45 -20.18
CA ALA A 38 -2.19 -14.65 -20.02
C ALA A 38 -1.52 -15.69 -19.10
N LEU A 39 -0.19 -15.85 -19.19
CA LEU A 39 0.57 -16.73 -18.29
C LEU A 39 0.49 -16.27 -16.84
N CYS A 40 0.61 -14.96 -16.59
CA CYS A 40 0.50 -14.37 -15.25
C CYS A 40 -0.92 -14.47 -14.69
N GLU A 41 -1.96 -14.24 -15.51
CA GLU A 41 -3.36 -14.38 -15.10
C GLU A 41 -3.73 -15.82 -14.70
N GLY A 42 -2.98 -16.81 -15.16
CA GLY A 42 -3.07 -18.18 -14.67
C GLY A 42 -2.54 -18.38 -13.23
N MET A 43 -1.81 -17.42 -12.68
CA MET A 43 -1.41 -17.44 -11.29
C MET A 43 -2.62 -17.14 -10.40
N ALA A 44 -2.60 -17.63 -9.16
CA ALA A 44 -3.72 -17.50 -8.23
C ALA A 44 -3.34 -16.58 -7.07
N PRO A 45 -3.44 -15.25 -7.23
CA PRO A 45 -3.11 -14.31 -6.17
C PRO A 45 -3.90 -14.62 -4.90
N SER A 46 -3.24 -14.55 -3.78
CA SER A 46 -3.88 -14.69 -2.48
C SER A 46 -3.39 -13.62 -1.52
N GLY A 47 -4.26 -13.24 -0.58
CA GLY A 47 -3.95 -12.20 0.37
C GLY A 47 -4.64 -12.42 1.70
N MET A 48 -4.22 -11.65 2.68
CA MET A 48 -4.86 -11.57 3.97
C MET A 48 -4.71 -10.18 4.56
N ALA A 49 -5.68 -9.82 5.41
CA ALA A 49 -5.65 -8.56 6.15
C ALA A 49 -6.10 -8.81 7.59
N ARG A 50 -5.54 -8.06 8.53
CA ARG A 50 -5.92 -8.07 9.94
C ARG A 50 -5.84 -6.67 10.51
N ALA A 51 -6.92 -6.23 11.14
CA ALA A 51 -6.99 -4.95 11.85
C ALA A 51 -6.55 -5.11 13.31
N PHE A 52 -5.85 -4.10 13.81
CA PHE A 52 -5.46 -3.95 15.20
C PHE A 52 -5.83 -2.54 15.67
N PRO A 53 -6.40 -2.38 16.87
CA PRO A 53 -6.60 -1.05 17.43
C PRO A 53 -5.28 -0.31 17.57
N LEU A 54 -5.24 0.95 17.18
CA LEU A 54 -4.09 1.81 17.43
C LEU A 54 -4.01 2.05 18.94
N GLU A 55 -2.87 1.77 19.56
CA GLU A 55 -2.67 1.91 21.00
C GLU A 55 -2.09 3.26 21.36
N SER A 56 -0.97 3.61 20.74
CA SER A 56 -0.28 4.86 21.01
C SER A 56 0.71 5.20 19.89
N PHE A 57 1.12 6.46 19.85
CA PHE A 57 2.29 6.89 19.10
C PHE A 57 3.51 6.90 20.03
N ALA A 58 4.63 6.34 19.58
CA ALA A 58 5.93 6.60 20.17
C ALA A 58 6.36 8.02 19.75
N CYS A 59 6.98 8.75 20.67
CA CYS A 59 7.48 10.10 20.38
C CYS A 59 8.97 10.16 20.66
N ASP A 60 9.67 11.01 19.89
CA ASP A 60 11.07 11.35 20.12
C ASP A 60 11.24 12.29 21.33
N GLU A 61 12.48 12.72 21.59
CA GLU A 61 12.82 13.64 22.70
C GLU A 61 12.16 15.02 22.56
N GLN A 62 11.79 15.41 21.35
CA GLN A 62 11.10 16.66 21.04
C GLN A 62 9.57 16.52 21.09
N GLY A 63 9.05 15.31 21.33
CA GLY A 63 7.62 15.00 21.39
C GLY A 63 6.97 14.77 20.02
N ALA A 64 7.74 14.65 18.93
CA ALA A 64 7.21 14.34 17.62
C ALA A 64 6.94 12.85 17.47
N PRO A 65 5.76 12.43 16.89
CA PRO A 65 5.46 11.04 16.66
C PRO A 65 6.47 10.39 15.71
N CYS A 66 7.19 9.37 16.20
CA CYS A 66 8.24 8.65 15.47
C CYS A 66 7.98 7.15 15.36
N GLY A 67 6.79 6.69 15.71
CA GLY A 67 6.40 5.29 15.60
C GLY A 67 4.97 5.05 16.05
N VAL A 68 4.46 3.85 15.80
CA VAL A 68 3.08 3.46 16.13
C VAL A 68 3.09 2.10 16.82
N ARG A 69 2.37 1.99 17.93
CA ARG A 69 2.11 0.75 18.66
C ARG A 69 0.67 0.30 18.46
N LEU A 70 0.50 -1.00 18.29
CA LEU A 70 -0.77 -1.63 18.00
C LEU A 70 -1.19 -2.51 19.19
N ARG A 71 -2.41 -2.35 19.67
CA ARG A 71 -2.91 -3.13 20.80
C ARG A 71 -3.01 -4.61 20.48
N GLY A 72 -2.39 -5.44 21.32
CA GLY A 72 -2.39 -6.89 21.13
C GLY A 72 -1.51 -7.39 19.99
N CYS A 73 -0.56 -6.57 19.55
CA CYS A 73 0.43 -6.90 18.53
C CYS A 73 1.81 -6.50 19.03
N ALA A 74 2.80 -7.38 18.87
CA ALA A 74 4.18 -7.10 19.25
C ALA A 74 4.95 -6.29 18.19
N LEU A 75 4.34 -6.08 17.00
CA LEU A 75 4.94 -5.28 15.94
C LEU A 75 4.87 -3.79 16.30
N GLU A 76 6.01 -3.13 16.29
CA GLU A 76 6.11 -1.67 16.33
C GLU A 76 6.43 -1.16 14.91
N LEU A 77 5.70 -0.13 14.47
CA LEU A 77 5.95 0.52 13.19
C LEU A 77 6.80 1.77 13.47
N GLU A 78 8.10 1.67 13.30
CA GLU A 78 9.05 2.75 13.55
C GLU A 78 9.16 3.65 12.31
N GLY A 79 9.11 4.97 12.52
CA GLY A 79 9.27 5.99 11.50
C GLY A 79 8.32 7.16 11.68
N TYR A 80 8.80 8.36 11.32
CA TYR A 80 8.00 9.59 11.31
C TYR A 80 6.96 9.57 10.19
N ASP A 81 7.35 9.07 9.01
CA ASP A 81 6.47 9.03 7.84
C ASP A 81 5.28 8.09 8.06
N VAL A 82 5.51 6.90 8.65
CA VAL A 82 4.43 5.97 8.97
C VAL A 82 3.56 6.49 10.11
N ALA A 83 4.15 7.14 11.13
CA ALA A 83 3.40 7.76 12.21
C ALA A 83 2.50 8.89 11.69
N HIS A 84 3.03 9.73 10.80
CA HIS A 84 2.24 10.76 10.12
C HIS A 84 1.15 10.18 9.22
N HIS A 85 1.47 9.13 8.46
CA HIS A 85 0.52 8.45 7.57
C HIS A 85 -0.68 7.86 8.34
N LEU A 86 -0.45 7.39 9.57
CA LEU A 86 -1.46 6.78 10.42
C LEU A 86 -2.08 7.75 11.43
N ALA A 87 -1.71 9.04 11.37
CA ALA A 87 -2.25 10.06 12.28
C ALA A 87 -3.79 10.11 12.21
N GLY A 88 -4.45 10.06 13.38
CA GLY A 88 -5.90 10.07 13.49
C GLY A 88 -6.60 8.76 13.17
N ALA A 89 -5.87 7.69 12.85
CA ALA A 89 -6.47 6.36 12.68
C ALA A 89 -6.94 5.78 14.02
N CYS A 90 -8.10 5.11 14.03
CA CYS A 90 -8.61 4.36 15.18
C CYS A 90 -8.01 2.95 15.23
N GLU A 91 -7.81 2.36 14.07
CA GLU A 91 -7.22 1.04 13.87
C GLU A 91 -6.20 1.09 12.73
N VAL A 92 -5.32 0.11 12.71
CA VAL A 92 -4.36 -0.11 11.62
C VAL A 92 -4.56 -1.51 11.07
N VAL A 93 -4.70 -1.61 9.75
CA VAL A 93 -4.80 -2.89 9.05
C VAL A 93 -3.41 -3.26 8.54
N LEU A 94 -2.93 -4.43 8.93
CA LEU A 94 -1.79 -5.09 8.29
C LEU A 94 -2.31 -5.94 7.12
N MET A 95 -1.64 -5.86 5.98
CA MET A 95 -2.03 -6.53 4.74
C MET A 95 -0.84 -7.27 4.14
N ALA A 96 -1.08 -8.45 3.57
CA ALA A 96 -0.09 -9.16 2.76
C ALA A 96 -0.77 -9.81 1.56
N VAL A 97 -0.10 -9.76 0.41
CA VAL A 97 -0.53 -10.35 -0.87
C VAL A 97 0.65 -11.09 -1.49
N THR A 98 0.39 -12.18 -2.20
CA THR A 98 1.41 -12.93 -2.92
C THR A 98 0.83 -13.62 -4.16
N LEU A 99 1.66 -13.79 -5.19
CA LEU A 99 1.37 -14.68 -6.32
C LEU A 99 1.73 -16.15 -6.02
N GLY A 100 2.28 -16.43 -4.84
CA GLY A 100 2.64 -17.76 -4.38
C GLY A 100 3.97 -18.29 -4.97
N LEU A 101 4.48 -19.39 -4.38
CA LEU A 101 5.77 -19.97 -4.78
C LEU A 101 5.82 -20.44 -6.23
N GLY A 102 4.67 -20.81 -6.82
CA GLY A 102 4.60 -21.19 -8.23
C GLY A 102 5.08 -20.10 -9.17
N SER A 103 4.88 -18.82 -8.82
CA SER A 103 5.34 -17.69 -9.62
C SER A 103 6.85 -17.66 -9.81
N GLU A 104 7.62 -18.00 -8.77
CA GLU A 104 9.08 -18.08 -8.84
C GLU A 104 9.58 -19.05 -9.90
N SER A 105 8.94 -20.22 -10.00
CA SER A 105 9.30 -21.24 -10.98
C SER A 105 8.98 -20.80 -12.41
N ILE A 106 7.84 -20.13 -12.59
CA ILE A 106 7.43 -19.57 -13.89
C ILE A 106 8.42 -18.48 -14.33
N LEU A 107 8.70 -17.52 -13.46
CA LEU A 107 9.61 -16.41 -13.75
C LEU A 107 11.01 -16.91 -14.13
N ARG A 108 11.56 -17.86 -13.36
CA ARG A 108 12.88 -18.45 -13.66
C ARG A 108 12.88 -19.24 -14.97
N ARG A 109 11.83 -20.00 -15.25
CA ARG A 109 11.72 -20.75 -16.51
C ARG A 109 11.68 -19.84 -17.71
N GLU A 110 10.83 -18.82 -17.71
CA GLU A 110 10.70 -17.90 -18.84
C GLU A 110 11.98 -17.10 -19.07
N ALA A 111 12.63 -16.62 -18.00
CA ALA A 111 13.93 -15.94 -18.11
C ALA A 111 15.04 -16.83 -18.66
N ALA A 112 15.04 -18.13 -18.33
CA ALA A 112 16.02 -19.10 -18.83
C ALA A 112 15.78 -19.48 -20.30
N LEU A 113 14.53 -19.53 -20.75
CA LEU A 113 14.16 -19.84 -22.13
C LEU A 113 14.41 -18.67 -23.07
N ASN A 114 14.00 -17.48 -22.67
CA ASN A 114 14.19 -16.26 -23.44
C ASN A 114 14.22 -15.03 -22.51
N PRO A 115 15.33 -14.28 -22.45
CA PRO A 115 15.45 -13.12 -21.56
C PRO A 115 14.38 -12.04 -21.79
N THR A 116 13.97 -11.80 -23.04
CA THR A 116 12.90 -10.83 -23.33
C THR A 116 11.56 -11.29 -22.78
N ASP A 117 11.20 -12.58 -22.98
CA ASP A 117 9.96 -13.12 -22.41
C ASP A 117 10.01 -13.12 -20.88
N GLY A 118 11.18 -13.40 -20.30
CA GLY A 118 11.40 -13.27 -18.86
C GLY A 118 11.11 -11.87 -18.33
N LEU A 119 11.57 -10.82 -19.02
CA LEU A 119 11.29 -9.42 -18.66
C LEU A 119 9.80 -9.08 -18.78
N LEU A 120 9.14 -9.54 -19.86
CA LEU A 120 7.70 -9.32 -20.05
C LEU A 120 6.88 -9.99 -18.96
N VAL A 121 7.20 -11.26 -18.64
CA VAL A 121 6.52 -12.00 -17.57
C VAL A 121 6.79 -11.38 -16.19
N ASP A 122 8.00 -10.91 -15.93
CA ASP A 122 8.33 -10.23 -14.68
C ASP A 122 7.53 -8.94 -14.49
N ALA A 123 7.42 -8.13 -15.54
CA ALA A 123 6.63 -6.91 -15.52
C ALA A 123 5.13 -7.18 -15.36
N CYS A 124 4.58 -8.17 -16.11
CA CYS A 124 3.19 -8.58 -15.98
C CYS A 124 2.88 -9.13 -14.58
N ALA A 125 3.79 -9.91 -14.00
CA ALA A 125 3.62 -10.43 -12.63
C ALA A 125 3.68 -9.31 -11.58
N SER A 126 4.48 -8.25 -11.81
CA SER A 126 4.48 -7.06 -10.95
C SER A 126 3.15 -6.32 -11.03
N ALA A 127 2.62 -6.08 -12.21
CA ALA A 127 1.30 -5.46 -12.40
C ALA A 127 0.18 -6.31 -11.75
N LEU A 128 0.24 -7.64 -11.91
CA LEU A 128 -0.75 -8.54 -11.31
C LEU A 128 -0.75 -8.51 -9.78
N VAL A 129 0.42 -8.48 -9.13
CA VAL A 129 0.49 -8.44 -7.66
C VAL A 129 0.04 -7.09 -7.12
N GLU A 130 0.27 -5.99 -7.85
CA GLU A 130 -0.25 -4.67 -7.49
C GLU A 130 -1.78 -4.61 -7.63
N ASP A 131 -2.34 -5.15 -8.72
CA ASP A 131 -3.80 -5.22 -8.89
C ASP A 131 -4.44 -6.09 -7.79
N ALA A 132 -3.84 -7.22 -7.44
CA ALA A 132 -4.26 -8.04 -6.31
C ALA A 132 -4.21 -7.27 -4.97
N ALA A 133 -3.21 -6.41 -4.77
CA ALA A 133 -3.13 -5.56 -3.58
C ALA A 133 -4.19 -4.45 -3.60
N ASN A 134 -4.55 -3.92 -4.77
CA ASN A 134 -5.66 -2.98 -4.93
C ASN A 134 -6.99 -3.66 -4.59
N GLU A 135 -7.21 -4.89 -5.06
CA GLU A 135 -8.41 -5.67 -4.73
C GLU A 135 -8.51 -5.93 -3.22
N LEU A 136 -7.41 -6.32 -2.57
CA LEU A 136 -7.41 -6.49 -1.11
C LEU A 136 -7.74 -5.18 -0.39
N SER A 137 -7.22 -4.04 -0.87
CA SER A 137 -7.54 -2.72 -0.32
C SER A 137 -9.02 -2.38 -0.47
N ARG A 138 -9.63 -2.69 -1.62
CA ARG A 138 -11.06 -2.51 -1.86
C ARG A 138 -11.90 -3.34 -0.88
N LEU A 139 -11.53 -4.60 -0.65
CA LEU A 139 -12.21 -5.48 0.31
C LEU A 139 -12.06 -4.98 1.76
N VAL A 140 -10.90 -4.41 2.11
CA VAL A 140 -10.67 -3.77 3.41
C VAL A 140 -11.55 -2.53 3.56
N GLU A 141 -11.62 -1.67 2.55
CA GLU A 141 -12.47 -0.49 2.53
C GLU A 141 -13.96 -0.85 2.67
N GLU A 142 -14.45 -1.86 1.96
CA GLU A 142 -15.84 -2.32 2.07
C GLU A 142 -16.17 -2.79 3.49
N ARG A 143 -15.27 -3.58 4.12
CA ARG A 143 -15.45 -4.02 5.50
C ARG A 143 -15.37 -2.86 6.51
N ALA A 144 -14.49 -1.90 6.26
CA ALA A 144 -14.40 -0.70 7.08
C ALA A 144 -15.71 0.11 7.03
N ARG A 145 -16.27 0.32 5.84
CA ARG A 145 -17.55 1.03 5.66
C ARG A 145 -18.72 0.37 6.40
N MET A 146 -18.79 -0.96 6.41
CA MET A 146 -19.82 -1.69 7.18
C MET A 146 -19.72 -1.44 8.69
N ARG A 147 -18.58 -0.93 9.18
CA ARG A 147 -18.30 -0.58 10.57
C ARG A 147 -18.34 0.92 10.84
N GLY A 148 -18.76 1.74 9.85
CA GLY A 148 -18.72 3.20 9.95
C GLY A 148 -17.30 3.78 9.91
N LEU A 149 -16.36 3.05 9.31
CA LEU A 149 -14.96 3.45 9.16
C LEU A 149 -14.62 3.67 7.68
N ARG A 150 -13.53 4.40 7.43
CA ARG A 150 -12.94 4.62 6.11
C ARG A 150 -11.49 4.14 6.13
N ALA A 151 -11.06 3.39 5.13
CA ALA A 151 -9.67 3.00 4.98
C ALA A 151 -8.86 4.11 4.30
N GLY A 152 -7.64 4.32 4.77
CA GLY A 152 -6.64 5.17 4.15
C GLY A 152 -5.83 4.44 3.08
N ALA A 153 -4.90 5.17 2.46
CA ALA A 153 -3.96 4.60 1.50
C ALA A 153 -3.02 3.57 2.15
N ARG A 154 -2.47 2.67 1.33
CA ARG A 154 -1.43 1.73 1.77
C ARG A 154 -0.10 2.45 1.98
N PHE A 155 0.65 1.99 2.99
CA PHE A 155 2.03 2.37 3.23
C PHE A 155 2.85 1.10 3.49
N SER A 156 3.92 0.89 2.74
CA SER A 156 4.66 -0.39 2.74
C SER A 156 6.04 -0.23 3.41
N PRO A 157 6.55 -1.29 4.07
CA PRO A 157 7.94 -1.33 4.50
C PRO A 157 8.90 -1.06 3.33
N GLY A 158 9.92 -0.22 3.56
CA GLY A 158 10.83 0.28 2.53
C GLY A 158 10.41 1.61 1.92
N TYR A 159 9.22 2.15 2.22
CA TYR A 159 8.83 3.51 1.85
C TYR A 159 9.13 4.48 3.00
N GLY A 160 9.53 5.70 2.62
CA GLY A 160 9.91 6.72 3.58
C GLY A 160 10.99 6.20 4.53
N ASP A 161 10.75 6.35 5.81
CA ASP A 161 11.63 5.89 6.89
C ASP A 161 11.18 4.58 7.56
N LEU A 162 10.10 3.91 7.06
CA LEU A 162 9.68 2.60 7.57
C LEU A 162 10.65 1.51 7.07
N PRO A 163 11.47 0.89 7.94
CA PRO A 163 12.54 0.02 7.48
C PRO A 163 12.02 -1.32 6.93
N LEU A 164 12.74 -1.89 5.95
CA LEU A 164 12.47 -3.26 5.47
C LEU A 164 12.70 -4.31 6.56
N GLY A 165 13.55 -4.05 7.54
CA GLY A 165 13.87 -4.98 8.65
C GLY A 165 12.66 -5.44 9.46
N ILE A 166 11.53 -4.71 9.41
CA ILE A 166 10.30 -5.11 10.09
C ILE A 166 9.56 -6.26 9.41
N GLN A 167 9.92 -6.64 8.18
CA GLN A 167 9.18 -7.63 7.38
C GLN A 167 8.94 -8.95 8.12
N ARG A 168 9.93 -9.44 8.86
CA ARG A 168 9.78 -10.67 9.64
C ARG A 168 8.72 -10.55 10.73
N ALA A 169 8.84 -9.53 11.57
CA ALA A 169 7.86 -9.25 12.63
C ALA A 169 6.47 -8.94 12.06
N PHE A 170 6.42 -8.29 10.89
CA PHE A 170 5.18 -8.01 10.17
C PHE A 170 4.46 -9.30 9.74
N LEU A 171 5.18 -10.24 9.11
CA LEU A 171 4.60 -11.52 8.69
C LEU A 171 4.18 -12.37 9.89
N ASP A 172 4.93 -12.32 11.00
CA ASP A 172 4.61 -13.03 12.24
C ASP A 172 3.33 -12.47 12.88
N ALA A 173 3.20 -11.13 12.99
CA ALA A 173 2.02 -10.45 13.52
C ALA A 173 0.75 -10.77 12.71
N LEU A 174 0.90 -10.88 11.40
CA LEU A 174 -0.20 -11.22 10.48
C LEU A 174 -0.45 -12.73 10.41
N GLY A 175 0.56 -13.58 10.69
CA GLY A 175 0.52 -15.02 10.49
C GLY A 175 0.65 -15.43 9.02
N ALA A 176 1.21 -14.52 8.18
CA ALA A 176 1.25 -14.66 6.73
C ALA A 176 2.20 -15.77 6.26
N GLY A 177 3.26 -16.06 7.00
CA GLY A 177 4.17 -17.15 6.68
C GLY A 177 3.44 -18.48 6.53
N ARG A 178 2.59 -18.82 7.49
CA ARG A 178 1.80 -20.06 7.46
C ARG A 178 0.62 -20.00 6.50
N ALA A 179 -0.05 -18.83 6.42
CA ALA A 179 -1.30 -18.71 5.70
C ALA A 179 -1.11 -18.50 4.19
N LEU A 180 -0.02 -17.85 3.77
CA LEU A 180 0.27 -17.47 2.39
C LEU A 180 1.58 -18.05 1.85
N GLY A 181 2.40 -18.72 2.70
CA GLY A 181 3.70 -19.24 2.30
C GLY A 181 4.74 -18.15 2.03
N ILE A 182 4.57 -16.95 2.61
CA ILE A 182 5.53 -15.85 2.46
C ILE A 182 6.62 -15.99 3.53
N SER A 183 7.87 -15.86 3.13
CA SER A 183 9.03 -15.80 4.02
C SER A 183 9.89 -14.57 3.75
N VAL A 184 10.89 -14.34 4.61
CA VAL A 184 11.81 -13.21 4.50
C VAL A 184 13.23 -13.72 4.38
N THR A 185 13.98 -13.23 3.41
CA THR A 185 15.42 -13.53 3.24
C THR A 185 16.25 -12.90 4.37
N ARG A 186 17.57 -13.16 4.37
CA ARG A 186 18.51 -12.47 5.29
C ARG A 186 18.65 -10.99 5.00
N GLY A 187 18.32 -10.55 3.78
CA GLY A 187 18.34 -9.14 3.36
C GLY A 187 16.95 -8.50 3.39
N ASP A 188 16.04 -9.02 4.20
CA ASP A 188 14.70 -8.49 4.45
C ASP A 188 13.78 -8.40 3.21
N LEU A 189 14.09 -9.18 2.17
CA LEU A 189 13.23 -9.28 0.98
C LEU A 189 12.22 -10.41 1.13
N LEU A 190 11.01 -10.19 0.63
CA LEU A 190 9.94 -11.19 0.62
C LEU A 190 10.22 -12.32 -0.39
N VAL A 191 9.85 -13.54 -0.03
CA VAL A 191 9.84 -14.72 -0.91
C VAL A 191 8.47 -15.37 -0.78
N PRO A 192 7.72 -15.53 -1.86
CA PRO A 192 8.02 -15.20 -3.27
C PRO A 192 8.28 -13.71 -3.49
N ALA A 193 9.12 -13.38 -4.50
CA ALA A 193 9.47 -11.99 -4.83
C ALA A 193 8.24 -11.15 -5.23
N LYS A 194 7.24 -11.78 -5.86
CA LYS A 194 5.96 -11.14 -6.19
C LYS A 194 5.01 -11.23 -4.99
N SER A 195 5.39 -10.54 -3.92
CA SER A 195 4.62 -10.38 -2.68
C SER A 195 4.70 -8.94 -2.20
N ILE A 196 3.63 -8.47 -1.57
CA ILE A 196 3.49 -7.11 -1.03
C ILE A 196 3.03 -7.22 0.42
N THR A 197 3.62 -6.41 1.29
CA THR A 197 3.12 -6.12 2.64
C THR A 197 2.83 -4.63 2.76
N ALA A 198 1.77 -4.27 3.44
CA ALA A 198 1.40 -2.87 3.64
C ALA A 198 0.58 -2.68 4.92
N VAL A 199 0.61 -1.46 5.45
CA VAL A 199 -0.30 -0.98 6.47
C VAL A 199 -1.27 0.02 5.88
N ALA A 200 -2.48 0.11 6.45
CA ALA A 200 -3.45 1.16 6.14
C ALA A 200 -4.18 1.57 7.43
N GLY A 201 -4.38 2.86 7.63
CA GLY A 201 -5.19 3.36 8.75
C GLY A 201 -6.68 3.18 8.48
N LEU A 202 -7.45 2.87 9.54
CA LEU A 202 -8.91 2.97 9.53
C LEU A 202 -9.32 4.18 10.38
N TYR A 203 -10.12 5.06 9.80
CA TYR A 203 -10.54 6.34 10.38
C TYR A 203 -12.04 6.33 10.61
N CYS A 204 -12.50 6.95 11.70
CA CYS A 204 -13.93 7.14 11.94
C CYS A 204 -14.53 8.06 10.86
N ALA A 205 -15.69 7.70 10.30
CA ALA A 205 -16.30 8.42 9.18
C ALA A 205 -16.67 9.88 9.57
N ASP A 206 -16.96 10.12 10.84
CA ASP A 206 -17.37 11.44 11.36
C ASP A 206 -16.20 12.33 11.81
N ALA A 207 -14.96 11.84 11.77
CA ALA A 207 -13.77 12.63 12.07
C ALA A 207 -13.39 13.47 10.82
N ALA A 208 -13.92 14.68 10.72
CA ALA A 208 -13.48 15.68 9.76
C ALA A 208 -12.01 16.06 10.01
N GLY A 209 -11.04 15.33 9.44
CA GLY A 209 -9.62 15.59 9.65
C GLY A 209 -8.63 14.60 9.04
N GLY A 210 -9.07 13.54 8.35
CA GLY A 210 -8.13 12.67 7.63
C GLY A 210 -7.74 13.23 6.26
N PRO A 211 -6.55 12.91 5.69
CA PRO A 211 -6.12 13.42 4.40
C PRO A 211 -7.14 13.08 3.32
N ARG A 212 -7.79 14.10 2.81
CA ARG A 212 -8.74 13.99 1.69
C ARG A 212 -7.95 13.81 0.42
N GLY A 213 -8.17 12.70 -0.28
CA GLY A 213 -7.93 12.66 -1.71
C GLY A 213 -8.87 13.67 -2.37
N GLU A 214 -8.33 14.66 -3.05
CA GLU A 214 -9.09 15.71 -3.72
C GLU A 214 -9.99 15.11 -4.81
N GLY A 215 -11.30 15.34 -4.69
CA GLY A 215 -12.31 15.01 -5.68
C GLY A 215 -13.49 15.96 -5.56
N VAL A 216 -13.52 16.98 -6.44
CA VAL A 216 -14.65 17.80 -6.93
C VAL A 216 -15.53 18.56 -5.89
N PRO A 217 -15.74 19.89 -6.08
CA PRO A 217 -16.58 20.70 -5.20
C PRO A 217 -18.07 20.43 -5.43
N ARG A 218 -18.80 20.24 -4.36
CA ARG A 218 -20.26 20.40 -4.35
C ARG A 218 -20.64 21.51 -3.40
N ASP A 219 -21.14 22.57 -4.00
CA ASP A 219 -21.88 23.66 -3.35
C ASP A 219 -23.17 23.11 -2.72
N SER A 220 -23.46 23.53 -1.53
CA SER A 220 -24.74 23.91 -0.94
C SER A 220 -24.82 23.57 0.55
N ALA A 221 -25.15 24.62 1.29
CA ALA A 221 -25.30 24.68 2.74
C ALA A 221 -26.59 24.00 3.24
N GLU A 222 -26.53 23.56 4.50
CA GLU A 222 -27.45 23.71 5.67
C GLU A 222 -27.68 22.41 6.44
N PRO A 223 -28.18 22.45 7.70
CA PRO A 223 -27.52 22.83 8.94
C PRO A 223 -27.34 21.64 9.92
N GLU A 224 -26.62 21.87 11.01
CA GLU A 224 -26.32 20.91 12.06
C GLU A 224 -27.54 20.35 12.82
N PRO A 225 -27.47 19.11 13.33
CA PRO A 225 -28.11 18.77 14.58
C PRO A 225 -27.13 18.30 15.67
N GLU A 226 -27.55 18.61 16.88
CA GLU A 226 -26.87 18.52 18.17
C GLU A 226 -26.33 17.14 18.58
N SER A 227 -25.30 17.22 19.40
CA SER A 227 -24.54 16.23 20.12
C SER A 227 -25.32 15.05 20.73
N ALA A 228 -24.88 13.82 20.42
CA ALA A 228 -25.07 12.65 21.26
C ALA A 228 -23.72 12.13 21.73
N GLY A 229 -23.54 12.06 23.06
CA GLY A 229 -22.29 11.80 23.73
C GLY A 229 -21.65 10.46 23.39
N CYS A 230 -20.37 10.49 23.09
CA CYS A 230 -19.50 9.32 23.03
C CYS A 230 -18.89 9.08 24.41
N ALA A 231 -18.93 7.80 24.82
CA ALA A 231 -18.43 7.29 26.07
C ALA A 231 -16.94 7.56 26.29
N GLU A 232 -16.56 7.77 27.53
CA GLU A 232 -15.23 8.02 28.05
C GLU A 232 -14.19 7.00 27.53
N GLY A 233 -13.10 7.51 26.91
CA GLY A 233 -11.93 6.70 26.55
C GLY A 233 -11.24 7.04 25.25
N ALA A 234 -11.65 8.07 24.51
CA ALA A 234 -10.94 8.51 23.31
C ALA A 234 -9.64 9.27 23.69
N PRO A 235 -8.47 8.93 23.10
CA PRO A 235 -7.27 9.74 23.27
C PRO A 235 -7.53 11.14 22.69
N ARG A 236 -7.14 12.16 23.44
CA ARG A 236 -7.27 13.57 23.05
C ARG A 236 -6.64 13.79 21.69
N ALA A 237 -7.39 14.43 20.78
CA ALA A 237 -6.89 14.92 19.53
C ALA A 237 -5.59 15.74 19.76
N PHE A 238 -4.53 15.36 19.03
CA PHE A 238 -3.28 16.08 19.03
C PHE A 238 -3.50 17.43 18.34
N ALA A 239 -3.55 18.51 19.11
CA ALA A 239 -3.44 19.86 18.57
C ALA A 239 -1.94 20.15 18.35
N PRO A 240 -1.51 20.64 17.18
CA PRO A 240 -0.13 21.04 16.96
C PRO A 240 0.22 22.18 17.94
N PRO A 241 1.49 22.25 18.44
CA PRO A 241 1.93 23.32 19.29
C PRO A 241 1.79 24.67 18.55
N GLU A 242 1.12 25.62 19.17
CA GLU A 242 1.01 26.98 18.64
C GLU A 242 2.39 27.65 18.69
N GLY A 243 2.92 28.07 17.52
CA GLY A 243 3.98 29.06 17.44
C GLY A 243 5.34 28.65 16.88
N GLY A 244 5.51 27.50 16.24
CA GLY A 244 6.71 27.18 15.44
C GLY A 244 6.55 27.64 13.98
N PRO A 245 7.66 28.01 13.26
CA PRO A 245 7.55 28.24 11.82
C PRO A 245 7.00 27.00 11.15
N ALA A 246 5.92 27.15 10.38
CA ALA A 246 5.29 26.06 9.67
C ALA A 246 6.32 25.39 8.76
N VAL A 247 6.82 24.22 9.18
CA VAL A 247 7.52 23.31 8.27
C VAL A 247 6.47 22.88 7.26
N PRO A 248 6.67 23.12 5.95
CA PRO A 248 5.70 22.68 4.96
C PRO A 248 5.58 21.16 5.08
N VAL A 249 4.42 20.70 5.55
CA VAL A 249 4.04 19.30 5.58
C VAL A 249 4.07 18.82 4.12
N PRO A 250 4.92 17.86 3.74
CA PRO A 250 4.86 17.32 2.40
C PRO A 250 3.48 16.68 2.26
N SER A 251 2.61 17.32 1.47
CA SER A 251 1.33 16.74 1.09
C SER A 251 1.59 15.33 0.54
N ALA A 252 0.77 14.39 0.96
CA ALA A 252 0.82 12.99 0.58
C ALA A 252 1.27 12.83 -0.87
N ARG A 253 2.43 12.14 -1.05
CA ARG A 253 3.01 11.71 -2.32
C ARG A 253 2.85 12.74 -3.46
N SER A 254 3.55 13.84 -3.36
CA SER A 254 3.67 14.81 -4.43
C SER A 254 4.86 14.47 -5.30
N CYS A 255 4.69 14.43 -6.62
CA CYS A 255 5.81 14.33 -7.55
C CYS A 255 6.84 15.46 -7.33
N ALA A 256 6.45 16.58 -6.75
CA ALA A 256 7.33 17.69 -6.42
C ALA A 256 8.40 17.33 -5.36
N THR A 257 8.14 16.35 -4.51
CA THR A 257 9.08 15.88 -3.47
C THR A 257 9.70 14.52 -3.78
N CYS A 258 9.32 13.90 -4.91
CA CYS A 258 9.82 12.60 -5.33
C CYS A 258 11.26 12.71 -5.85
N ARG A 259 12.19 11.93 -5.30
CA ARG A 259 13.58 11.87 -5.77
C ARG A 259 13.71 11.38 -7.22
N LEU A 260 12.73 10.65 -7.72
CA LEU A 260 12.68 10.15 -9.10
C LEU A 260 12.00 11.15 -10.07
N ALA A 261 11.40 12.24 -9.59
CA ALA A 261 10.67 13.19 -10.40
C ALA A 261 11.48 13.68 -11.65
N PRO A 262 12.80 13.96 -11.57
CA PRO A 262 13.57 14.42 -12.71
C PRO A 262 13.70 13.41 -13.86
N VAL A 263 13.57 12.11 -13.57
CA VAL A 263 13.72 11.01 -14.54
C VAL A 263 12.43 10.18 -14.68
N CYS A 264 11.36 10.58 -14.02
CA CYS A 264 10.10 9.85 -14.01
C CYS A 264 9.26 10.17 -15.25
N THR A 265 9.03 9.18 -16.09
CA THR A 265 8.21 9.30 -17.30
C THR A 265 6.75 9.63 -17.01
N LEU A 266 6.18 9.12 -15.90
CA LEU A 266 4.82 9.45 -15.46
C LEU A 266 4.70 10.92 -15.08
N HIS A 267 5.68 11.46 -14.35
CA HIS A 267 5.73 12.87 -14.00
C HIS A 267 5.83 13.77 -15.24
N ALA A 268 6.68 13.38 -16.20
CA ALA A 268 6.82 14.08 -17.50
C ALA A 268 5.51 14.09 -18.32
N GLN A 269 4.65 13.10 -18.11
CA GLN A 269 3.33 12.97 -18.74
C GLN A 269 2.19 13.62 -17.91
N GLY A 270 2.51 14.31 -16.81
CA GLY A 270 1.50 14.88 -15.90
C GLY A 270 0.71 13.84 -15.10
N ARG A 271 1.20 12.59 -15.04
CA ARG A 271 0.62 11.47 -14.29
C ARG A 271 1.36 11.25 -12.99
N THR A 272 0.72 10.59 -12.03
CA THR A 272 1.33 10.21 -10.75
C THR A 272 1.42 8.69 -10.63
N CYS A 273 2.48 8.18 -10.00
CA CYS A 273 2.67 6.74 -9.75
C CYS A 273 1.77 6.18 -8.62
N HIS A 274 0.97 7.02 -8.01
CA HIS A 274 0.12 6.64 -6.86
C HIS A 274 -1.36 6.83 -7.16
N GLY A 275 -1.73 6.78 -8.45
CA GLY A 275 -3.11 6.78 -8.93
C GLY A 275 -3.87 8.08 -8.60
N ARG A 276 -4.82 8.41 -9.44
CA ARG A 276 -5.88 9.36 -9.07
C ARG A 276 -6.97 8.65 -8.32
#